data_e7a135990422061b1692e4218e73e5ed
#
_entry.id   e7a135990422061b1692e4218e73e5ed
#
_cell.length_a   1.000
_cell.length_b   1.000
_cell.length_c   1.000
_cell.angle_alpha   90.00
_cell.angle_beta   90.00
_cell.angle_gamma   90.00
#
_symmetry.space_group_name_H-M   'P 1'
#
loop_
_entity.id
_entity.type
_entity.pdbx_description
1 polymer ?
#
loop_
_entity_poly.entity_id
_entity_poly.type
_entity_poly.pdbx_seq_one_letter_code
_entity_poly.pdbx_strand_id
1 'polypeptide(L)'
;GHAAAVGKKEGEGPLGERFDYVAKNDRMGQRSWELAESELQKTAIRLALRKATLPERSLDLILAGDLLNQCIGSFLASMHANVPYLGQYGACSTMAQGLALGGCLVESGAADRLLAAASSHFCSAERQYRFPLAYGGQRTPTAQWTATAAGAAVLGSEPVPNSAEPCDVRVTH
;
A
#
# COMPACT_ATOMS: atom_id res chain seq x y z
N GLY A 1 -4.21 6.90 -11.40
CA GLY A 1 -4.36 7.47 -10.05
C GLY A 1 -3.42 6.81 -9.07
N HIS A 2 -2.88 7.57 -8.12
CA HIS A 2 -2.05 7.06 -7.04
C HIS A 2 -2.39 7.76 -5.72
N ALA A 3 -2.10 7.12 -4.60
CA ALA A 3 -2.34 7.69 -3.29
C ALA A 3 -1.39 7.13 -2.22
N ALA A 4 -1.13 7.97 -1.21
CA ALA A 4 -0.37 7.60 -0.03
C ALA A 4 -1.18 7.93 1.24
N ALA A 5 -1.29 6.94 2.11
CA ALA A 5 -1.93 7.06 3.42
C ALA A 5 -0.90 6.73 4.50
N VAL A 6 -0.83 7.53 5.56
CA VAL A 6 0.21 7.39 6.58
C VAL A 6 -0.35 7.45 8.00
N GLY A 7 0.46 6.98 8.94
CA GLY A 7 0.22 7.11 10.37
C GLY A 7 0.41 8.54 10.88
N LYS A 8 0.02 8.75 12.14
CA LYS A 8 0.12 10.07 12.79
C LYS A 8 1.56 10.60 12.79
N LYS A 9 2.52 9.75 13.13
CA LYS A 9 3.92 10.14 13.26
C LYS A 9 4.52 10.58 11.91
N GLU A 10 4.21 9.89 10.85
CA GLU A 10 4.64 10.23 9.50
C GLU A 10 3.99 11.53 9.02
N GLY A 11 2.72 11.75 9.38
CA GLY A 11 2.00 12.99 9.10
C GLY A 11 2.56 14.22 9.83
N GLU A 12 3.21 14.04 10.97
CA GLU A 12 3.91 15.10 11.71
C GLU A 12 5.30 15.39 11.15
N GLY A 13 5.75 14.59 10.16
CA GLY A 13 7.05 14.76 9.51
C GLY A 13 7.06 15.85 8.43
N PRO A 14 8.22 16.11 7.82
CA PRO A 14 8.38 17.19 6.85
C PRO A 14 7.57 17.03 5.56
N LEU A 15 7.07 15.84 5.28
CA LEU A 15 6.21 15.53 4.12
C LEU A 15 4.73 15.40 4.49
N GLY A 16 4.34 15.72 5.73
CA GLY A 16 2.99 15.50 6.23
C GLY A 16 1.87 16.05 5.34
N GLU A 17 2.07 17.26 4.82
CA GLU A 17 1.09 17.92 3.94
C GLU A 17 0.98 17.31 2.54
N ARG A 18 1.91 16.43 2.15
CA ARG A 18 1.92 15.78 0.83
C ARG A 18 1.19 14.45 0.79
N PHE A 19 0.81 13.91 1.94
CA PHE A 19 0.07 12.66 2.00
C PHE A 19 -1.42 12.88 1.79
N ASP A 20 -2.06 11.96 1.10
CA ASP A 20 -3.49 12.03 0.81
C ASP A 20 -4.37 11.77 2.05
N TYR A 21 -3.82 11.06 3.01
CA TYR A 21 -4.49 10.76 4.26
C TYR A 21 -3.47 10.59 5.39
N VAL A 22 -3.76 11.22 6.52
CA VAL A 22 -3.01 11.05 7.76
C VAL A 22 -3.96 10.49 8.83
N ALA A 23 -3.63 9.33 9.37
CA ALA A 23 -4.42 8.68 10.42
C ALA A 23 -4.33 9.47 11.73
N LYS A 24 -5.46 9.62 12.42
CA LYS A 24 -5.51 10.31 13.72
C LYS A 24 -4.78 9.57 14.83
N ASN A 25 -4.71 8.26 14.72
CA ASN A 25 -3.99 7.36 15.63
C ASN A 25 -3.59 6.08 14.91
N ASP A 26 -2.62 5.35 15.45
CA ASP A 26 -2.05 4.16 14.82
C ASP A 26 -2.98 2.94 14.82
N ARG A 27 -4.01 2.92 15.67
CA ARG A 27 -5.00 1.83 15.72
C ARG A 27 -6.10 1.98 14.67
N MET A 28 -6.38 3.18 14.20
CA MET A 28 -7.45 3.46 13.24
C MET A 28 -8.81 2.83 13.63
N GLY A 29 -9.06 2.71 14.94
CA GLY A 29 -10.27 2.08 15.48
C GLY A 29 -10.28 0.55 15.43
N GLN A 30 -9.19 -0.08 15.03
CA GLN A 30 -9.12 -1.53 14.84
C GLN A 30 -8.69 -2.28 16.10
N ARG A 31 -9.05 -3.56 16.18
CA ARG A 31 -8.76 -4.42 17.35
C ARG A 31 -7.32 -4.92 17.38
N SER A 32 -6.67 -5.05 16.23
CA SER A 32 -5.27 -5.49 16.13
C SER A 32 -4.46 -4.55 15.22
N TRP A 33 -3.14 -4.66 15.28
CA TRP A 33 -2.22 -3.89 14.46
C TRP A 33 -2.27 -4.31 12.99
N GLU A 34 -2.48 -5.60 12.73
CA GLU A 34 -2.64 -6.15 11.39
C GLU A 34 -3.91 -5.62 10.70
N LEU A 35 -5.01 -5.52 11.45
CA LEU A 35 -6.23 -4.90 10.95
C LEU A 35 -6.06 -3.39 10.74
N ALA A 36 -5.28 -2.71 11.59
CA ALA A 36 -4.97 -1.30 11.40
C ALA A 36 -4.15 -1.07 10.11
N GLU A 37 -3.14 -1.91 9.86
CA GLU A 37 -2.37 -1.90 8.62
C GLU A 37 -3.27 -2.15 7.40
N SER A 38 -4.12 -3.17 7.49
CA SER A 38 -5.11 -3.48 6.45
C SER A 38 -6.03 -2.29 6.15
N GLU A 39 -6.53 -1.59 7.18
CA GLU A 39 -7.39 -0.42 6.98
C GLU A 39 -6.63 0.76 6.37
N LEU A 40 -5.36 0.93 6.70
CA LEU A 40 -4.49 1.93 6.08
C LEU A 40 -4.31 1.63 4.59
N GLN A 41 -4.04 0.37 4.23
CA GLN A 41 -3.89 -0.05 2.84
C GLN A 41 -5.21 0.09 2.06
N LYS A 42 -6.35 -0.31 2.63
CA LYS A 42 -7.69 -0.06 2.05
C LYS A 42 -7.93 1.42 1.78
N THR A 43 -7.48 2.27 2.69
CA THR A 43 -7.63 3.72 2.53
C THR A 43 -6.81 4.22 1.34
N ALA A 44 -5.54 3.80 1.20
CA ALA A 44 -4.71 4.14 0.05
C ALA A 44 -5.33 3.64 -1.27
N ILE A 45 -5.80 2.40 -1.31
CA ILE A 45 -6.48 1.81 -2.48
C ILE A 45 -7.70 2.63 -2.88
N ARG A 46 -8.60 2.92 -1.93
CA ARG A 46 -9.82 3.72 -2.19
C ARG A 46 -9.49 5.12 -2.70
N LEU A 47 -8.43 5.74 -2.18
CA LEU A 47 -7.99 7.06 -2.61
C LEU A 47 -7.42 7.02 -4.03
N ALA A 48 -6.58 6.05 -4.35
CA ALA A 48 -6.01 5.86 -5.68
C ALA A 48 -7.11 5.63 -6.74
N LEU A 49 -8.08 4.78 -6.43
CA LEU A 49 -9.24 4.53 -7.31
C LEU A 49 -10.12 5.77 -7.50
N ARG A 50 -10.37 6.54 -6.43
CA ARG A 50 -11.11 7.81 -6.53
C ARG A 50 -10.39 8.81 -7.43
N LYS A 51 -9.10 8.99 -7.28
CA LYS A 51 -8.30 9.86 -8.13
C LYS A 51 -8.29 9.40 -9.60
N ALA A 52 -8.32 8.09 -9.82
CA ALA A 52 -8.48 7.50 -11.13
C ALA A 52 -9.92 7.55 -11.67
N THR A 53 -10.90 7.94 -10.86
CA THR A 53 -12.34 7.91 -11.22
C THR A 53 -12.80 6.50 -11.64
N LEU A 54 -12.27 5.47 -10.98
CA LEU A 54 -12.52 4.07 -11.29
C LEU A 54 -13.23 3.35 -10.13
N PRO A 55 -14.23 2.53 -10.40
CA PRO A 55 -14.75 1.60 -9.42
C PRO A 55 -13.81 0.41 -9.26
N GLU A 56 -13.73 -0.16 -8.07
CA GLU A 56 -12.85 -1.30 -7.77
C GLU A 56 -13.07 -2.50 -8.72
N ARG A 57 -14.33 -2.77 -9.06
CA ARG A 57 -14.71 -3.84 -10.00
C ARG A 57 -14.17 -3.68 -11.43
N SER A 58 -13.59 -2.53 -11.78
CA SER A 58 -12.96 -2.31 -13.09
C SER A 58 -11.52 -2.76 -13.15
N LEU A 59 -10.98 -3.27 -12.05
CA LEU A 59 -9.65 -3.83 -11.99
C LEU A 59 -9.68 -5.32 -12.36
N ASP A 60 -8.71 -5.75 -13.13
CA ASP A 60 -8.50 -7.16 -13.48
C ASP A 60 -7.71 -7.89 -12.41
N LEU A 61 -6.84 -7.17 -11.69
CA LEU A 61 -5.93 -7.75 -10.69
C LEU A 61 -5.49 -6.72 -9.66
N ILE A 62 -5.33 -7.17 -8.41
CA ILE A 62 -4.64 -6.45 -7.35
C ILE A 62 -3.31 -7.15 -7.05
N LEU A 63 -2.22 -6.41 -7.19
CA LEU A 63 -0.86 -6.81 -6.79
C LEU A 63 -0.55 -6.10 -5.49
N ALA A 64 -0.56 -6.79 -4.37
CA ALA A 64 -0.30 -6.10 -3.11
C ALA A 64 0.52 -6.95 -2.13
N GLY A 65 1.23 -6.27 -1.25
CA GLY A 65 2.02 -6.89 -0.21
C GLY A 65 2.26 -5.98 0.98
N ASP A 66 2.81 -6.56 2.00
CA ASP A 66 3.16 -5.91 3.25
C ASP A 66 4.41 -6.58 3.86
N LEU A 67 4.81 -6.16 5.05
CA LEU A 67 5.97 -6.71 5.74
C LEU A 67 5.66 -7.97 6.55
N LEU A 68 4.39 -8.32 6.72
CA LEU A 68 3.98 -9.46 7.54
C LEU A 68 4.14 -10.77 6.76
N ASN A 69 4.46 -11.84 7.47
CA ASN A 69 4.55 -13.15 6.88
C ASN A 69 3.21 -13.54 6.23
N GLN A 70 3.29 -14.08 5.01
CA GLN A 70 2.15 -14.45 4.18
C GLN A 70 1.24 -13.27 3.76
N CYS A 71 1.73 -12.04 3.76
CA CYS A 71 1.00 -10.85 3.31
C CYS A 71 -0.38 -10.68 3.99
N ILE A 72 -0.44 -10.90 5.30
CA ILE A 72 -1.69 -10.88 6.07
C ILE A 72 -2.41 -9.54 5.98
N GLY A 73 -1.70 -8.42 6.10
CA GLY A 73 -2.27 -7.08 6.01
C GLY A 73 -2.92 -6.84 4.65
N SER A 74 -2.21 -7.16 3.58
CA SER A 74 -2.65 -6.99 2.20
C SER A 74 -3.78 -7.95 1.83
N PHE A 75 -3.72 -9.20 2.29
CA PHE A 75 -4.80 -10.15 2.10
C PHE A 75 -6.10 -9.65 2.74
N LEU A 76 -6.06 -9.24 4.00
CA LEU A 76 -7.22 -8.67 4.69
C LEU A 76 -7.72 -7.37 4.05
N ALA A 77 -6.81 -6.59 3.45
CA ALA A 77 -7.18 -5.39 2.72
C ALA A 77 -7.97 -5.70 1.44
N SER A 78 -7.62 -6.78 0.75
CA SER A 78 -8.15 -7.12 -0.57
C SER A 78 -9.28 -8.17 -0.55
N MET A 79 -9.54 -8.84 0.60
CA MET A 79 -10.44 -9.99 0.68
C MET A 79 -11.91 -9.72 0.28
N HIS A 80 -12.34 -8.47 0.25
CA HIS A 80 -13.70 -8.08 -0.12
C HIS A 80 -13.79 -7.36 -1.48
N ALA A 81 -12.68 -7.27 -2.20
CA ALA A 81 -12.59 -6.50 -3.43
C ALA A 81 -13.32 -7.13 -4.63
N ASN A 82 -13.67 -8.41 -4.57
CA ASN A 82 -14.19 -9.19 -5.72
C ASN A 82 -13.31 -9.08 -6.98
N VAL A 83 -12.01 -8.90 -6.79
CA VAL A 83 -10.99 -8.79 -7.82
C VAL A 83 -9.92 -9.82 -7.50
N PRO A 84 -9.36 -10.53 -8.48
CA PRO A 84 -8.23 -11.42 -8.25
C PRO A 84 -7.11 -10.70 -7.50
N TYR A 85 -6.53 -11.39 -6.52
CA TYR A 85 -5.44 -10.88 -5.70
C TYR A 85 -4.21 -11.75 -5.84
N LEU A 86 -3.07 -11.13 -6.10
CA LEU A 86 -1.77 -11.76 -6.10
C LEU A 86 -0.88 -11.11 -5.05
N GLY A 87 -0.65 -11.84 -3.95
CA GLY A 87 0.21 -11.40 -2.84
C GLY A 87 1.66 -11.33 -3.26
N GLN A 88 2.33 -10.26 -2.86
CA GLN A 88 3.75 -10.02 -3.13
C GLN A 88 4.53 -9.86 -1.84
N TYR A 89 5.63 -10.56 -1.73
CA TYR A 89 6.47 -10.54 -0.54
C TYR A 89 7.91 -10.19 -0.88
N GLY A 90 8.15 -8.90 -1.08
CA GLY A 90 9.46 -8.34 -1.41
C GLY A 90 10.00 -7.38 -0.35
N ALA A 91 9.39 -7.34 0.84
CA ALA A 91 9.71 -6.37 1.89
C ALA A 91 9.76 -4.94 1.34
N CYS A 92 10.91 -4.25 1.44
CA CYS A 92 11.07 -2.88 0.96
C CYS A 92 10.93 -2.73 -0.57
N SER A 93 11.03 -3.80 -1.34
CA SER A 93 10.88 -3.78 -2.80
C SER A 93 9.46 -4.07 -3.29
N THR A 94 8.52 -4.38 -2.40
CA THR A 94 7.15 -4.81 -2.76
C THR A 94 6.45 -3.85 -3.72
N MET A 95 6.52 -2.55 -3.46
CA MET A 95 5.88 -1.56 -4.34
C MET A 95 6.53 -1.53 -5.72
N ALA A 96 7.87 -1.53 -5.78
CA ALA A 96 8.60 -1.57 -7.05
C ALA A 96 8.34 -2.86 -7.83
N GLN A 97 8.28 -4.00 -7.13
CA GLN A 97 7.91 -5.29 -7.70
C GLN A 97 6.49 -5.25 -8.29
N GLY A 98 5.53 -4.70 -7.55
CA GLY A 98 4.14 -4.54 -8.01
C GLY A 98 4.04 -3.67 -9.26
N LEU A 99 4.75 -2.55 -9.30
CA LEU A 99 4.79 -1.66 -10.45
C LEU A 99 5.44 -2.34 -11.67
N ALA A 100 6.58 -3.00 -11.48
CA ALA A 100 7.28 -3.69 -12.57
C ALA A 100 6.46 -4.85 -13.15
N LEU A 101 5.96 -5.74 -12.28
CA LEU A 101 5.12 -6.86 -12.71
C LEU A 101 3.81 -6.37 -13.35
N GLY A 102 3.20 -5.34 -12.75
CA GLY A 102 1.99 -4.74 -13.28
C GLY A 102 2.21 -4.12 -14.65
N GLY A 103 3.31 -3.42 -14.87
CA GLY A 103 3.70 -2.90 -16.17
C GLY A 103 3.82 -4.01 -17.23
N CYS A 104 4.52 -5.11 -16.89
CA CYS A 104 4.65 -6.27 -17.79
C CYS A 104 3.29 -6.91 -18.12
N LEU A 105 2.39 -7.05 -17.15
CA LEU A 105 1.06 -7.64 -17.36
C LEU A 105 0.18 -6.74 -18.25
N VAL A 106 0.24 -5.43 -18.06
CA VAL A 106 -0.49 -4.47 -18.91
C VAL A 106 0.08 -4.48 -20.32
N GLU A 107 1.39 -4.43 -20.47
CA GLU A 107 2.02 -4.40 -21.79
C GLU A 107 1.82 -5.69 -22.59
N SER A 108 1.82 -6.83 -21.92
CA SER A 108 1.52 -8.13 -22.56
C SER A 108 0.06 -8.31 -22.94
N GLY A 109 -0.83 -7.41 -22.54
CA GLY A 109 -2.27 -7.55 -22.72
C GLY A 109 -2.93 -8.58 -21.80
N ALA A 110 -2.22 -9.05 -20.77
CA ALA A 110 -2.78 -9.98 -19.77
C ALA A 110 -3.73 -9.30 -18.78
N ALA A 111 -3.64 -8.00 -18.65
CA ALA A 111 -4.56 -7.18 -17.87
C ALA A 111 -4.71 -5.78 -18.53
N ASP A 112 -5.92 -5.24 -18.55
CA ASP A 112 -6.15 -3.88 -19.02
C ASP A 112 -5.88 -2.85 -17.92
N ARG A 113 -6.27 -3.20 -16.70
CA ARG A 113 -6.12 -2.34 -15.52
C ARG A 113 -5.84 -3.16 -14.28
N LEU A 114 -4.84 -2.74 -13.54
CA LEU A 114 -4.52 -3.36 -12.27
C LEU A 114 -4.12 -2.32 -11.22
N LEU A 115 -4.05 -2.75 -10.00
CA LEU A 115 -3.64 -1.91 -8.89
C LEU A 115 -2.43 -2.56 -8.21
N ALA A 116 -1.36 -1.77 -8.04
CA ALA A 116 -0.24 -2.11 -7.19
C ALA A 116 -0.37 -1.41 -5.84
N ALA A 117 -0.18 -2.14 -4.74
CA ALA A 117 -0.22 -1.56 -3.40
C ALA A 117 0.83 -2.19 -2.48
N ALA A 118 1.32 -1.40 -1.55
CA ALA A 118 2.20 -1.88 -0.50
C ALA A 118 1.89 -1.15 0.81
N SER A 119 2.06 -1.84 1.93
CA SER A 119 1.89 -1.23 3.24
C SER A 119 2.93 -1.70 4.23
N SER A 120 3.06 -0.96 5.31
CA SER A 120 3.72 -1.36 6.54
C SER A 120 3.06 -0.68 7.73
N HIS A 121 3.15 -1.32 8.88
CA HIS A 121 2.73 -0.70 10.12
C HIS A 121 3.81 -0.95 11.18
N PHE A 122 4.26 0.13 11.82
CA PHE A 122 5.34 0.06 12.81
C PHE A 122 5.12 -1.06 13.83
N CYS A 123 3.96 -1.10 14.49
CA CYS A 123 3.72 -2.06 15.57
C CYS A 123 3.66 -3.52 15.11
N SER A 124 3.07 -3.81 13.95
CA SER A 124 3.00 -5.16 13.40
C SER A 124 4.36 -5.65 12.90
N ALA A 125 5.07 -4.80 12.15
CA ALA A 125 6.40 -5.11 11.63
C ALA A 125 7.43 -5.27 12.75
N GLU A 126 7.43 -4.40 13.74
CA GLU A 126 8.35 -4.49 14.89
C GLU A 126 8.13 -5.79 15.67
N ARG A 127 6.90 -6.18 15.89
CA ARG A 127 6.58 -7.44 16.57
C ARG A 127 7.11 -8.67 15.83
N GLN A 128 7.08 -8.64 14.51
CA GLN A 128 7.51 -9.77 13.68
C GLN A 128 9.02 -9.80 13.46
N TYR A 129 9.66 -8.65 13.26
CA TYR A 129 11.06 -8.59 12.82
C TYR A 129 12.04 -8.16 13.90
N ARG A 130 11.57 -7.60 15.00
CA ARG A 130 12.42 -7.18 16.11
C ARG A 130 12.49 -8.22 17.19
N PHE A 131 13.32 -9.21 16.99
CA PHE A 131 13.55 -10.27 17.94
C PHE A 131 13.84 -9.78 19.38
N PRO A 132 14.63 -8.71 19.63
CA PRO A 132 14.87 -8.25 20.99
C PRO A 132 13.65 -7.71 21.73
N LEU A 133 12.56 -7.35 21.05
CA LEU A 133 11.34 -6.88 21.72
C LEU A 133 10.72 -7.96 22.61
N ALA A 134 10.81 -9.21 22.22
CA ALA A 134 10.33 -10.34 23.02
C ALA A 134 11.08 -10.49 24.36
N TYR A 135 12.28 -9.94 24.44
CA TYR A 135 13.13 -9.96 25.63
C TYR A 135 13.23 -8.59 26.34
N GLY A 136 12.36 -7.64 25.99
CA GLY A 136 12.37 -6.30 26.57
C GLY A 136 13.53 -5.42 26.13
N GLY A 137 14.16 -5.74 25.01
CA GLY A 137 15.27 -4.95 24.46
C GLY A 137 14.83 -3.53 24.09
N GLN A 138 15.60 -2.51 24.50
CA GLN A 138 15.37 -1.13 24.12
C GLN A 138 15.98 -0.81 22.77
N ARG A 139 15.32 0.09 22.01
CA ARG A 139 15.86 0.62 20.77
C ARG A 139 17.00 1.58 21.08
N THR A 140 18.06 1.52 20.28
CA THR A 140 19.09 2.55 20.30
C THR A 140 18.54 3.87 19.73
N PRO A 141 19.05 5.03 20.16
CA PRO A 141 18.63 6.33 19.61
C PRO A 141 18.83 6.45 18.07
N THR A 142 19.76 5.68 17.53
CA THR A 142 20.10 5.67 16.09
C THR A 142 19.29 4.63 15.29
N ALA A 143 18.43 3.84 15.93
CA ALA A 143 17.65 2.83 15.24
C ALA A 143 16.61 3.49 14.33
N GLN A 144 16.55 3.02 13.09
CA GLN A 144 15.50 3.44 12.16
C GLN A 144 14.13 2.84 12.55
N TRP A 145 13.08 3.55 12.19
CA TRP A 145 11.70 3.14 12.43
C TRP A 145 11.08 2.60 11.16
N THR A 146 10.32 1.51 11.29
CA THR A 146 9.42 1.10 10.22
C THR A 146 8.30 2.13 10.11
N ALA A 147 8.08 2.65 8.92
CA ALA A 147 7.00 3.60 8.70
C ALA A 147 5.62 2.93 8.85
N THR A 148 4.66 3.68 9.37
CA THR A 148 3.24 3.32 9.29
C THR A 148 2.67 4.02 8.07
N ALA A 149 2.67 3.31 6.95
CA ALA A 149 2.31 3.88 5.66
C ALA A 149 1.72 2.83 4.71
N ALA A 150 0.91 3.29 3.78
CA ALA A 150 0.44 2.51 2.64
C ALA A 150 0.44 3.36 1.38
N GLY A 151 0.86 2.77 0.28
CA GLY A 151 0.82 3.36 -1.04
C GLY A 151 0.01 2.50 -2.00
N ALA A 152 -0.69 3.12 -2.94
CA ALA A 152 -1.40 2.43 -4.00
C ALA A 152 -1.30 3.20 -5.31
N ALA A 153 -1.18 2.48 -6.42
CA ALA A 153 -1.15 3.04 -7.76
C ALA A 153 -1.97 2.18 -8.72
N VAL A 154 -2.77 2.81 -9.55
CA VAL A 154 -3.52 2.18 -10.64
C VAL A 154 -2.65 2.25 -11.90
N LEU A 155 -2.46 1.11 -12.55
CA LEU A 155 -1.75 0.97 -13.82
C LEU A 155 -2.75 0.57 -14.90
N GLY A 156 -2.51 1.03 -16.12
CA GLY A 156 -3.30 0.69 -17.30
C GLY A 156 -2.59 1.16 -18.56
N SER A 157 -2.97 0.60 -19.72
CA SER A 157 -2.39 0.92 -21.02
C SER A 157 -2.77 2.31 -21.53
N GLU A 158 -3.94 2.82 -21.11
CA GLU A 158 -4.46 4.10 -21.54
C GLU A 158 -4.79 5.03 -20.37
N PRO A 159 -4.65 6.35 -20.54
CA PRO A 159 -5.12 7.31 -19.57
C PRO A 159 -6.62 7.13 -19.30
N VAL A 160 -7.01 7.20 -18.03
CA VAL A 160 -8.45 7.16 -17.69
C VAL A 160 -9.07 8.50 -18.06
N PRO A 161 -10.10 8.51 -18.93
CA PRO A 161 -10.80 9.76 -19.29
C PRO A 161 -11.36 10.43 -18.01
N ASN A 162 -11.19 11.74 -17.92
CA ASN A 162 -11.69 12.55 -16.80
C ASN A 162 -11.06 12.20 -15.42
N SER A 163 -9.86 11.63 -15.37
CA SER A 163 -9.11 11.52 -14.11
C SER A 163 -8.88 12.92 -13.54
N ALA A 164 -9.01 13.05 -12.22
CA ALA A 164 -8.86 14.35 -11.54
C ALA A 164 -7.44 14.93 -11.65
N GLU A 165 -6.47 14.10 -12.00
CA GLU A 165 -5.08 14.50 -12.26
C GLU A 165 -4.61 13.89 -13.58
N PRO A 166 -4.06 14.71 -14.51
CA PRO A 166 -3.40 14.17 -15.69
C PRO A 166 -2.21 13.32 -15.24
N CYS A 167 -2.16 12.07 -15.67
CA CYS A 167 -1.06 11.19 -15.33
C CYS A 167 -0.06 11.15 -16.50
N ASP A 168 1.04 11.89 -16.33
CA ASP A 168 2.17 11.85 -17.27
C ASP A 168 3.24 10.83 -16.86
N VAL A 169 2.99 10.09 -15.78
CA VAL A 169 3.94 9.07 -15.30
C VAL A 169 3.76 7.79 -16.12
N ARG A 170 4.83 7.37 -16.78
CA ARG A 170 4.89 6.14 -17.55
C ARG A 170 5.92 5.20 -16.93
N VAL A 171 5.59 3.92 -16.88
CA VAL A 171 6.59 2.87 -16.63
C VAL A 171 7.25 2.61 -17.98
N THR A 172 8.53 2.94 -18.09
CA THR A 172 9.33 2.69 -19.30
C THR A 172 10.37 1.62 -19.01
N HIS A 173 10.76 0.88 -20.05
CA HIS A 173 11.79 -0.16 -19.94
C HIS A 173 13.15 0.43 -19.57
#